data_2339a9e47a0c0a862960e7d661965487
#
_entry.id   2339a9e47a0c0a862960e7d661965487
#
_cell.length_a   1.000
_cell.length_b   1.000
_cell.length_c   1.000
_cell.angle_alpha   90.00
_cell.angle_beta   90.00
_cell.angle_gamma   90.00
#
_symmetry.space_group_name_H-M   'P 1'
#
loop_
_entity.id
_entity.type
_entity.pdbx_description
1 polymer ?
#
loop_
_entity_poly.entity_id
_entity_poly.type
_entity_poly.pdbx_seq_one_letter_code
_entity_poly.pdbx_strand_id
1 'polypeptide(L)'
;DLETKTLDRTLTVAVLIASLLTIMIPLYYLGEQDRQEGFVEEFDEVSVERGEHLYEEFGCGNCHGVDGSGGAASYVEKRSGINVTWTAPAINNVFYRYDDEEVRYWLIYGRANSPMPAWGLEGGGPMNDGQLDDLIEYMHHFQISQSEELQSIEMNINSSLSRLDTSELLVENEIARQKELIQSVKDAPGKLPVVQKAVEDVS
;
A
#
# COMPACT_ATOMS: atom_id res chain seq x y z
N ASP A 1 -0.83 -3.70 73.17
CA ASP A 1 0.02 -2.57 72.72
C ASP A 1 0.97 -2.91 71.54
N LEU A 2 1.51 -4.12 71.42
CA LEU A 2 2.35 -4.50 70.30
C LEU A 2 1.53 -4.85 69.03
N GLU A 3 0.37 -5.50 69.17
CA GLU A 3 -0.53 -5.84 68.06
C GLU A 3 -1.14 -4.63 67.38
N THR A 4 -1.58 -3.64 68.17
CA THR A 4 -2.14 -2.37 67.61
C THR A 4 -1.11 -1.58 66.83
N LYS A 5 0.14 -1.48 67.30
CA LYS A 5 1.23 -0.80 66.58
C LYS A 5 1.61 -1.50 65.28
N THR A 6 1.53 -2.83 65.24
CA THR A 6 1.79 -3.61 64.01
C THR A 6 0.68 -3.44 63.01
N LEU A 7 -0.58 -3.43 63.48
CA LEU A 7 -1.77 -3.21 62.62
C LEU A 7 -1.73 -1.79 62.02
N ASP A 8 -1.48 -0.75 62.81
CA ASP A 8 -1.38 0.62 62.34
C ASP A 8 -0.28 0.82 61.29
N ARG A 9 0.86 0.15 61.48
CA ARG A 9 1.96 0.17 60.51
C ARG A 9 1.58 -0.50 59.20
N THR A 10 0.90 -1.62 59.26
CA THR A 10 0.45 -2.37 58.09
C THR A 10 -0.60 -1.58 57.31
N LEU A 11 -1.57 -0.95 58.02
CA LEU A 11 -2.57 -0.11 57.42
C LEU A 11 -1.95 1.16 56.75
N THR A 12 -0.98 1.78 57.42
CA THR A 12 -0.29 2.94 56.86
C THR A 12 0.44 2.58 55.56
N VAL A 13 1.17 1.47 55.55
CA VAL A 13 1.87 0.97 54.36
C VAL A 13 0.89 0.62 53.24
N ALA A 14 -0.23 -0.04 53.56
CA ALA A 14 -1.27 -0.35 52.57
C ALA A 14 -1.89 0.90 51.94
N VAL A 15 -2.18 1.91 52.78
CA VAL A 15 -2.72 3.21 52.28
C VAL A 15 -1.69 3.91 51.39
N LEU A 16 -0.42 3.91 51.75
CA LEU A 16 0.64 4.52 50.95
C LEU A 16 0.79 3.82 49.60
N ILE A 17 0.79 2.49 49.58
CA ILE A 17 0.84 1.71 48.33
C ILE A 17 -0.40 1.99 47.46
N ALA A 18 -1.59 1.94 48.05
CA ALA A 18 -2.83 2.22 47.34
C ALA A 18 -2.84 3.65 46.74
N SER A 19 -2.38 4.64 47.51
CA SER A 19 -2.27 6.03 47.03
C SER A 19 -1.25 6.15 45.88
N LEU A 20 -0.11 5.49 45.99
CA LEU A 20 0.90 5.44 44.93
C LEU A 20 0.34 4.84 43.65
N LEU A 21 -0.31 3.68 43.76
CA LEU A 21 -0.91 3.00 42.61
C LEU A 21 -2.02 3.85 41.96
N THR A 22 -2.85 4.53 42.77
CA THR A 22 -3.91 5.41 42.27
C THR A 22 -3.36 6.57 41.43
N ILE A 23 -2.16 7.04 41.72
CA ILE A 23 -1.50 8.10 40.97
C ILE A 23 -0.71 7.53 39.79
N MET A 24 0.06 6.46 40.00
CA MET A 24 0.97 5.91 39.00
C MET A 24 0.24 5.25 37.83
N ILE A 25 -0.88 4.56 38.10
CA ILE A 25 -1.64 3.88 37.04
C ILE A 25 -2.21 4.87 36.00
N PRO A 26 -2.92 5.94 36.41
CA PRO A 26 -3.37 6.93 35.45
C PRO A 26 -2.23 7.64 34.69
N LEU A 27 -1.12 7.96 35.36
CA LEU A 27 0.05 8.56 34.72
C LEU A 27 0.67 7.63 33.67
N TYR A 28 0.73 6.34 33.98
CA TYR A 28 1.19 5.34 33.02
C TYR A 28 0.30 5.29 31.78
N TYR A 29 -1.04 5.24 31.97
CA TYR A 29 -1.98 5.23 30.85
C TYR A 29 -1.97 6.50 30.01
N LEU A 30 -1.71 7.67 30.61
CA LEU A 30 -1.59 8.91 29.86
C LEU A 30 -0.36 8.95 28.93
N GLY A 31 0.72 8.26 29.31
CA GLY A 31 1.92 8.17 28.46
C GLY A 31 1.97 6.94 27.54
N GLU A 32 1.01 6.03 27.69
CA GLU A 32 1.02 4.76 26.93
C GLU A 32 0.73 4.97 25.45
N GLN A 33 -0.13 5.90 25.10
CA GLN A 33 -0.50 6.19 23.71
C GLN A 33 0.71 6.70 22.92
N ASP A 34 1.41 7.72 23.44
CA ASP A 34 2.61 8.28 22.80
C ASP A 34 3.71 7.21 22.65
N ARG A 35 3.82 6.31 23.63
CA ARG A 35 4.79 5.22 23.60
C ARG A 35 4.43 4.17 22.55
N GLN A 36 3.15 3.84 22.42
CA GLN A 36 2.68 2.89 21.40
C GLN A 36 2.84 3.46 19.99
N GLU A 37 2.49 4.74 19.78
CA GLU A 37 2.70 5.41 18.51
C GLU A 37 4.19 5.42 18.10
N GLY A 38 5.10 5.70 19.03
CA GLY A 38 6.53 5.65 18.77
C GLY A 38 7.06 4.25 18.40
N PHE A 39 6.50 3.19 19.01
CA PHE A 39 6.86 1.83 18.62
C PHE A 39 6.33 1.44 17.24
N VAL A 40 5.09 1.84 16.90
CA VAL A 40 4.52 1.59 15.58
C VAL A 40 5.39 2.25 14.51
N GLU A 41 5.75 3.53 14.69
CA GLU A 41 6.60 4.26 13.76
C GLU A 41 7.98 3.58 13.58
N GLU A 42 8.63 3.15 14.66
CA GLU A 42 9.91 2.43 14.60
C GLU A 42 9.78 1.08 13.86
N PHE A 43 8.70 0.34 14.09
CA PHE A 43 8.48 -0.93 13.40
C PHE A 43 8.18 -0.74 11.91
N ASP A 44 7.42 0.29 11.56
CA ASP A 44 7.10 0.62 10.16
C ASP A 44 8.38 1.01 9.40
N GLU A 45 9.26 1.84 9.98
CA GLU A 45 10.55 2.18 9.37
C GLU A 45 11.42 0.93 9.11
N VAL A 46 11.52 0.04 10.09
CA VAL A 46 12.30 -1.21 9.95
C VAL A 46 11.66 -2.14 8.91
N SER A 47 10.32 -2.19 8.84
CA SER A 47 9.60 -2.97 7.84
C SER A 47 9.85 -2.44 6.42
N VAL A 48 9.79 -1.13 6.24
CA VAL A 48 10.10 -0.46 4.97
C VAL A 48 11.54 -0.75 4.53
N GLU A 49 12.53 -0.64 5.42
CA GLU A 49 13.94 -0.93 5.10
C GLU A 49 14.13 -2.40 4.66
N ARG A 50 13.50 -3.35 5.36
CA ARG A 50 13.53 -4.76 4.96
C ARG A 50 12.83 -5.00 3.64
N GLY A 51 11.70 -4.35 3.41
CA GLY A 51 10.96 -4.42 2.15
C GLY A 51 11.74 -3.88 0.96
N GLU A 52 12.46 -2.75 1.14
CA GLU A 52 13.38 -2.19 0.15
C GLU A 52 14.47 -3.20 -0.23
N HIS A 53 15.11 -3.79 0.78
CA HIS A 53 16.13 -4.81 0.56
C HIS A 53 15.57 -6.03 -0.21
N LEU A 54 14.37 -6.50 0.12
CA LEU A 54 13.70 -7.58 -0.60
C LEU A 54 13.37 -7.20 -2.05
N TYR A 55 12.93 -5.97 -2.28
CA TYR A 55 12.63 -5.45 -3.63
C TYR A 55 13.88 -5.45 -4.51
N GLU A 56 15.03 -5.07 -3.96
CA GLU A 56 16.32 -5.10 -4.64
C GLU A 56 16.85 -6.53 -4.81
N GLU A 57 16.88 -7.34 -3.75
CA GLU A 57 17.42 -8.70 -3.73
C GLU A 57 16.72 -9.60 -4.76
N PHE A 58 15.40 -9.52 -4.83
CA PHE A 58 14.61 -10.30 -5.78
C PHE A 58 14.48 -9.64 -7.16
N GLY A 59 15.05 -8.46 -7.34
CA GLY A 59 15.13 -7.78 -8.62
C GLY A 59 13.79 -7.30 -9.17
N CYS A 60 12.84 -6.97 -8.30
CA CYS A 60 11.51 -6.47 -8.68
C CYS A 60 11.61 -5.21 -9.56
N GLY A 61 12.57 -4.33 -9.23
CA GLY A 61 12.87 -3.10 -9.97
C GLY A 61 13.32 -3.32 -11.42
N ASN A 62 13.84 -4.52 -11.78
CA ASN A 62 14.23 -4.81 -13.16
C ASN A 62 13.04 -4.80 -14.14
N CYS A 63 11.84 -5.08 -13.63
CA CYS A 63 10.61 -5.06 -14.42
C CYS A 63 9.75 -3.85 -14.07
N HIS A 64 9.60 -3.57 -12.76
CA HIS A 64 8.67 -2.54 -12.26
C HIS A 64 9.29 -1.15 -12.10
N GLY A 65 10.61 -0.99 -12.39
CA GLY A 65 11.34 0.25 -12.12
C GLY A 65 11.80 0.33 -10.66
N VAL A 66 12.83 1.15 -10.40
CA VAL A 66 13.40 1.32 -9.05
C VAL A 66 12.38 1.97 -8.11
N ASP A 67 11.55 2.84 -8.67
CA ASP A 67 10.50 3.61 -8.00
C ASP A 67 9.08 3.05 -8.24
N GLY A 68 8.99 1.83 -8.75
CA GLY A 68 7.70 1.22 -9.06
C GLY A 68 6.94 1.84 -10.24
N SER A 69 7.57 2.71 -11.04
CA SER A 69 6.91 3.40 -12.17
C SER A 69 6.58 2.52 -13.36
N GLY A 70 6.93 1.23 -13.29
CA GLY A 70 6.77 0.29 -14.39
C GLY A 70 7.95 0.29 -15.35
N GLY A 71 7.87 -0.49 -16.38
CA GLY A 71 8.94 -0.59 -17.36
C GLY A 71 8.71 -1.64 -18.42
N ALA A 72 9.71 -1.80 -19.28
CA ALA A 72 9.75 -2.82 -20.31
C ALA A 72 10.89 -3.80 -20.03
N ALA A 73 10.56 -5.06 -19.77
CA ALA A 73 11.53 -6.12 -19.55
C ALA A 73 11.58 -7.10 -20.73
N SER A 74 12.78 -7.43 -21.18
CA SER A 74 12.98 -8.47 -22.17
C SER A 74 12.97 -9.84 -21.49
N TYR A 75 12.18 -10.74 -22.03
CA TYR A 75 11.98 -12.08 -21.52
C TYR A 75 12.05 -13.10 -22.65
N VAL A 76 12.78 -14.17 -22.42
CA VAL A 76 12.79 -15.30 -23.36
C VAL A 76 11.65 -16.25 -23.01
N GLU A 77 10.64 -16.32 -23.86
CA GLU A 77 9.52 -17.21 -23.66
C GLU A 77 9.99 -18.67 -23.72
N LYS A 78 9.82 -19.41 -22.61
CA LYS A 78 10.32 -20.80 -22.49
C LYS A 78 9.75 -21.75 -23.51
N ARG A 79 8.54 -21.49 -24.01
CA ARG A 79 7.84 -22.40 -24.95
C ARG A 79 8.31 -22.23 -26.38
N SER A 80 8.51 -21.00 -26.84
CA SER A 80 8.89 -20.68 -28.21
C SER A 80 10.39 -20.38 -28.38
N GLY A 81 11.10 -20.06 -27.28
CA GLY A 81 12.47 -19.59 -27.31
C GLY A 81 12.62 -18.17 -27.90
N ILE A 82 11.53 -17.48 -28.17
CA ILE A 82 11.52 -16.14 -28.74
C ILE A 82 11.71 -15.11 -27.63
N ASN A 83 12.56 -14.10 -27.91
CA ASN A 83 12.68 -12.95 -27.03
C ASN A 83 11.49 -12.02 -27.23
N VAL A 84 10.70 -11.84 -26.20
CA VAL A 84 9.54 -10.95 -26.18
C VAL A 84 9.78 -9.83 -25.17
N THR A 85 9.23 -8.65 -25.44
CA THR A 85 9.26 -7.53 -24.50
C THR A 85 7.92 -7.44 -23.80
N TRP A 86 7.95 -7.53 -22.48
CA TRP A 86 6.78 -7.34 -21.63
C TRP A 86 6.81 -5.95 -21.01
N THR A 87 5.67 -5.28 -21.02
CA THR A 87 5.49 -4.05 -20.27
C THR A 87 4.99 -4.42 -18.88
N ALA A 88 5.84 -4.24 -17.88
CA ALA A 88 5.44 -4.39 -16.49
C ALA A 88 4.63 -3.15 -16.06
N PRO A 89 3.50 -3.34 -15.39
CA PRO A 89 2.68 -2.22 -14.94
C PRO A 89 3.41 -1.41 -13.86
N ALA A 90 3.04 -0.13 -13.76
CA ALA A 90 3.37 0.68 -12.61
C ALA A 90 2.72 0.08 -11.36
N ILE A 91 3.49 0.02 -10.28
CA ILE A 91 3.06 -0.43 -8.96
C ILE A 91 3.13 0.67 -7.90
N ASN A 92 3.69 1.83 -8.25
CA ASN A 92 3.69 3.03 -7.39
C ASN A 92 2.33 3.75 -7.32
N ASN A 93 1.30 3.17 -7.91
CA ASN A 93 -0.09 3.60 -7.83
C ASN A 93 -1.04 2.42 -7.61
N VAL A 94 -0.49 1.27 -7.22
CA VAL A 94 -1.25 0.01 -7.15
C VAL A 94 -2.35 0.06 -6.11
N PHE A 95 -2.12 0.69 -4.96
CA PHE A 95 -3.08 0.77 -3.85
C PHE A 95 -4.22 1.79 -4.09
N TYR A 96 -4.19 2.54 -5.18
CA TYR A 96 -5.36 3.29 -5.65
C TYR A 96 -6.37 2.41 -6.39
N ARG A 97 -5.99 1.19 -6.76
CA ARG A 97 -6.79 0.27 -7.58
C ARG A 97 -7.13 -1.04 -6.87
N TYR A 98 -6.25 -1.46 -5.96
CA TYR A 98 -6.31 -2.77 -5.31
C TYR A 98 -6.01 -2.61 -3.83
N ASP A 99 -6.59 -3.46 -3.01
CA ASP A 99 -6.27 -3.53 -1.59
C ASP A 99 -5.04 -4.42 -1.33
N ASP A 100 -4.57 -4.42 -0.08
CA ASP A 100 -3.39 -5.18 0.33
C ASP A 100 -3.57 -6.70 0.14
N GLU A 101 -4.79 -7.22 0.32
CA GLU A 101 -5.08 -8.64 0.15
C GLU A 101 -4.96 -9.07 -1.31
N GLU A 102 -5.43 -8.25 -2.25
CA GLU A 102 -5.30 -8.51 -3.68
C GLU A 102 -3.84 -8.40 -4.13
N VAL A 103 -3.10 -7.39 -3.67
CA VAL A 103 -1.67 -7.24 -3.96
C VAL A 103 -0.90 -8.43 -3.40
N ARG A 104 -1.18 -8.84 -2.15
CA ARG A 104 -0.60 -10.02 -1.51
C ARG A 104 -0.88 -11.28 -2.30
N TYR A 105 -2.10 -11.47 -2.78
CA TYR A 105 -2.47 -12.61 -3.60
C TYR A 105 -1.58 -12.72 -4.85
N TRP A 106 -1.34 -11.62 -5.55
CA TRP A 106 -0.46 -11.63 -6.72
C TRP A 106 1.01 -11.83 -6.38
N LEU A 107 1.46 -11.34 -5.24
CA LEU A 107 2.80 -11.64 -4.75
C LEU A 107 2.95 -13.12 -4.42
N ILE A 108 1.96 -13.72 -3.77
CA ILE A 108 1.99 -15.14 -3.42
C ILE A 108 2.04 -16.02 -4.68
N TYR A 109 1.09 -15.82 -5.60
CA TYR A 109 0.85 -16.76 -6.72
C TYR A 109 1.42 -16.29 -8.07
N GLY A 110 1.94 -15.07 -8.15
CA GLY A 110 2.32 -14.46 -9.42
C GLY A 110 1.12 -14.12 -10.30
N ARG A 111 1.39 -13.73 -11.54
CA ARG A 111 0.31 -13.43 -12.50
C ARG A 111 0.34 -14.45 -13.62
N ALA A 112 -0.77 -15.18 -13.79
CA ALA A 112 -0.95 -16.15 -14.86
C ALA A 112 -0.74 -15.50 -16.23
N ASN A 113 -0.07 -16.21 -17.12
CA ASN A 113 0.26 -15.75 -18.48
C ASN A 113 1.14 -14.48 -18.54
N SER A 114 1.91 -14.22 -17.50
CA SER A 114 2.90 -13.14 -17.45
C SER A 114 4.25 -13.65 -16.95
N PRO A 115 5.35 -12.89 -17.13
CA PRO A 115 6.64 -13.24 -16.54
C PRO A 115 6.72 -13.10 -15.03
N MET A 116 5.73 -12.48 -14.36
CA MET A 116 5.73 -12.29 -12.91
C MET A 116 5.58 -13.64 -12.20
N PRO A 117 6.63 -14.13 -11.52
CA PRO A 117 6.59 -15.43 -10.86
C PRO A 117 5.84 -15.34 -9.53
N ALA A 118 5.57 -16.50 -8.93
CA ALA A 118 5.15 -16.59 -7.54
C ALA A 118 6.31 -16.25 -6.61
N TRP A 119 6.06 -15.43 -5.63
CA TRP A 119 7.03 -15.02 -4.61
C TRP A 119 6.73 -15.63 -3.25
N GLY A 120 5.47 -15.83 -2.88
CA GLY A 120 5.09 -16.42 -1.61
C GLY A 120 5.28 -17.93 -1.56
N LEU A 121 5.59 -18.46 -0.37
CA LEU A 121 5.79 -19.90 -0.14
C LEU A 121 4.61 -20.76 -0.60
N GLU A 122 3.37 -20.29 -0.39
CA GLU A 122 2.17 -21.00 -0.83
C GLU A 122 2.10 -21.17 -2.35
N GLY A 123 2.57 -20.17 -3.10
CA GLY A 123 2.67 -20.21 -4.56
C GLY A 123 3.92 -20.93 -5.07
N GLY A 124 4.77 -21.44 -4.18
CA GLY A 124 6.05 -22.07 -4.49
C GLY A 124 7.20 -21.08 -4.67
N GLY A 125 7.04 -19.85 -4.24
CA GLY A 125 8.07 -18.81 -4.21
C GLY A 125 8.96 -18.90 -2.97
N PRO A 126 9.96 -18.00 -2.85
CA PRO A 126 10.95 -18.04 -1.78
C PRO A 126 10.56 -17.26 -0.50
N MET A 127 9.56 -16.36 -0.56
CA MET A 127 9.24 -15.43 0.52
C MET A 127 8.23 -16.01 1.50
N ASN A 128 8.47 -15.85 2.79
CA ASN A 128 7.50 -16.11 3.84
C ASN A 128 6.53 -14.93 4.01
N ASP A 129 5.48 -15.12 4.83
CA ASP A 129 4.42 -14.12 5.03
C ASP A 129 4.96 -12.79 5.58
N GLY A 130 5.90 -12.83 6.55
CA GLY A 130 6.50 -11.62 7.11
C GLY A 130 7.33 -10.84 6.08
N GLN A 131 8.01 -11.53 5.16
CA GLN A 131 8.72 -10.87 4.06
C GLN A 131 7.75 -10.25 3.03
N LEU A 132 6.59 -10.87 2.83
CA LEU A 132 5.55 -10.29 2.00
C LEU A 132 4.92 -9.05 2.65
N ASP A 133 4.76 -9.07 4.00
CA ASP A 133 4.31 -7.90 4.76
C ASP A 133 5.31 -6.74 4.61
N ASP A 134 6.59 -6.99 4.86
CA ASP A 134 7.66 -5.99 4.70
C ASP A 134 7.70 -5.42 3.27
N LEU A 135 7.54 -6.27 2.26
CA LEU A 135 7.51 -5.83 0.86
C LEU A 135 6.29 -4.95 0.54
N ILE A 136 5.12 -5.29 1.06
CA ILE A 136 3.88 -4.50 0.88
C ILE A 136 4.05 -3.15 1.57
N GLU A 137 4.63 -3.10 2.77
CA GLU A 137 4.90 -1.86 3.49
C GLU A 137 5.84 -0.95 2.69
N TYR A 138 6.92 -1.50 2.14
CA TYR A 138 7.79 -0.75 1.23
C TYR A 138 7.04 -0.26 -0.02
N MET A 139 6.13 -1.06 -0.58
CA MET A 139 5.32 -0.63 -1.72
C MET A 139 4.39 0.53 -1.35
N HIS A 140 3.84 0.59 -0.13
CA HIS A 140 3.12 1.75 0.37
C HIS A 140 4.02 2.99 0.46
N HIS A 141 5.27 2.80 0.87
CA HIS A 141 6.22 3.92 1.05
C HIS A 141 6.53 4.66 -0.26
N PHE A 142 6.64 3.95 -1.39
CA PHE A 142 6.90 4.60 -2.68
C PHE A 142 5.64 4.93 -3.50
N GLN A 143 4.43 4.81 -2.91
CA GLN A 143 3.22 5.24 -3.60
C GLN A 143 3.28 6.73 -3.93
N ILE A 144 2.96 7.07 -5.19
CA ILE A 144 2.82 8.45 -5.60
C ILE A 144 1.64 9.11 -4.88
N SER A 145 1.68 10.42 -4.73
CA SER A 145 0.57 11.14 -4.11
C SER A 145 -0.72 11.04 -4.95
N GLN A 146 -1.87 11.15 -4.29
CA GLN A 146 -3.16 11.16 -4.98
C GLN A 146 -3.25 12.25 -6.05
N SER A 147 -2.62 13.40 -5.83
CA SER A 147 -2.59 14.49 -6.80
C SER A 147 -1.79 14.13 -8.05
N GLU A 148 -0.69 13.41 -7.92
CA GLU A 148 0.11 12.92 -9.04
C GLU A 148 -0.63 11.85 -9.83
N GLU A 149 -1.30 10.92 -9.14
CA GLU A 149 -2.12 9.90 -9.81
C GLU A 149 -3.26 10.55 -10.61
N LEU A 150 -3.96 11.52 -10.04
CA LEU A 150 -5.01 12.26 -10.76
C LEU A 150 -4.49 12.99 -11.99
N GLN A 151 -3.32 13.61 -11.91
CA GLN A 151 -2.68 14.24 -13.07
C GLN A 151 -2.30 13.22 -14.14
N SER A 152 -1.79 12.06 -13.74
CA SER A 152 -1.45 10.95 -14.65
C SER A 152 -2.70 10.45 -15.38
N ILE A 153 -3.79 10.23 -14.67
CA ILE A 153 -5.08 9.82 -15.23
C ILE A 153 -5.58 10.88 -16.23
N GLU A 154 -5.54 12.16 -15.86
CA GLU A 154 -5.96 13.26 -16.75
C GLU A 154 -5.13 13.30 -18.03
N MET A 155 -3.80 13.18 -17.92
CA MET A 155 -2.91 13.15 -19.09
C MET A 155 -3.21 11.95 -20.00
N ASN A 156 -3.43 10.78 -19.42
CA ASN A 156 -3.74 9.55 -20.15
C ASN A 156 -5.09 9.65 -20.91
N ILE A 157 -6.12 10.18 -20.24
CA ILE A 157 -7.43 10.41 -20.86
C ILE A 157 -7.29 11.42 -21.99
N ASN A 158 -6.64 12.56 -21.76
CA ASN A 158 -6.46 13.59 -22.79
C ASN A 158 -5.65 13.08 -23.99
N SER A 159 -4.59 12.28 -23.75
CA SER A 159 -3.81 11.66 -24.81
C SER A 159 -4.62 10.64 -25.62
N SER A 160 -5.49 9.90 -24.96
CA SER A 160 -6.38 8.93 -25.60
C SER A 160 -7.45 9.62 -26.43
N LEU A 161 -8.06 10.68 -25.89
CA LEU A 161 -9.02 11.51 -26.63
C LEU A 161 -8.41 12.17 -27.86
N SER A 162 -7.16 12.64 -27.76
CA SER A 162 -6.47 13.26 -28.89
C SER A 162 -6.12 12.30 -30.03
N ARG A 163 -6.03 10.99 -29.73
CA ARG A 163 -5.79 9.94 -30.73
C ARG A 163 -7.06 9.47 -31.45
N LEU A 164 -8.21 9.71 -30.84
CA LEU A 164 -9.48 9.39 -31.46
C LEU A 164 -9.77 10.46 -32.50
N ASP A 165 -9.97 10.02 -33.73
CA ASP A 165 -10.51 10.94 -34.77
C ASP A 165 -11.94 11.25 -34.38
N THR A 166 -12.09 12.41 -33.72
CA THR A 166 -13.33 12.84 -33.10
C THR A 166 -14.43 13.13 -34.10
N SER A 167 -14.12 13.17 -35.41
CA SER A 167 -15.10 13.46 -36.47
C SER A 167 -16.04 12.29 -36.80
N GLU A 168 -15.63 11.05 -36.51
CA GLU A 168 -16.43 9.87 -36.92
C GLU A 168 -16.94 9.01 -35.75
N LEU A 169 -16.34 9.04 -34.56
CA LEU A 169 -16.61 8.04 -33.52
C LEU A 169 -17.11 8.55 -32.16
N LEU A 170 -16.95 9.83 -31.84
CA LEU A 170 -17.40 10.39 -30.57
C LEU A 170 -18.46 11.46 -30.76
N VAL A 171 -19.67 11.14 -30.33
CA VAL A 171 -20.74 12.13 -30.17
C VAL A 171 -20.27 13.16 -29.14
N GLU A 172 -20.51 14.46 -29.37
CA GLU A 172 -20.17 15.55 -28.43
C GLU A 172 -20.58 15.27 -26.98
N ASN A 173 -21.65 14.51 -26.79
CA ASN A 173 -22.16 14.10 -25.50
C ASN A 173 -21.17 13.19 -24.72
N GLU A 174 -20.38 12.36 -25.41
CA GLU A 174 -19.42 11.47 -24.73
C GLU A 174 -18.17 12.25 -24.28
N ILE A 175 -17.71 13.20 -25.09
CA ILE A 175 -16.63 14.10 -24.71
C ILE A 175 -17.03 14.96 -23.49
N ALA A 176 -18.27 15.48 -23.50
CA ALA A 176 -18.80 16.25 -22.37
C ALA A 176 -18.87 15.41 -21.10
N ARG A 177 -19.35 14.17 -21.21
CA ARG A 177 -19.42 13.21 -20.08
C ARG A 177 -18.05 12.89 -19.50
N GLN A 178 -17.04 12.65 -20.35
CA GLN A 178 -15.69 12.36 -19.87
C GLN A 178 -15.04 13.57 -19.21
N LYS A 179 -15.28 14.79 -19.71
CA LYS A 179 -14.83 16.03 -19.05
C LYS A 179 -15.52 16.22 -17.69
N GLU A 180 -16.79 15.88 -17.59
CA GLU A 180 -17.53 15.93 -16.32
C GLU A 180 -16.98 14.91 -15.31
N LEU A 181 -16.62 13.71 -15.76
CA LEU A 181 -15.94 12.70 -14.95
C LEU A 181 -14.57 13.19 -14.43
N ILE A 182 -13.74 13.76 -15.30
CA ILE A 182 -12.45 14.35 -14.89
C ILE A 182 -12.69 15.43 -13.82
N GLN A 183 -13.67 16.29 -14.02
CA GLN A 183 -13.97 17.34 -13.06
C GLN A 183 -14.49 16.78 -11.72
N SER A 184 -15.35 15.76 -11.77
CA SER A 184 -15.86 15.11 -10.55
C SER A 184 -14.75 14.44 -9.73
N VAL A 185 -13.70 13.92 -10.38
CA VAL A 185 -12.51 13.36 -9.73
C VAL A 185 -11.69 14.45 -9.07
N LYS A 186 -11.49 15.59 -9.76
CA LYS A 186 -10.77 16.74 -9.20
C LYS A 186 -11.46 17.34 -7.98
N ASP A 187 -12.80 17.38 -8.02
CA ASP A 187 -13.63 17.99 -6.97
C ASP A 187 -13.87 17.05 -5.77
N ALA A 188 -13.55 15.77 -5.90
CA ALA A 188 -13.81 14.76 -4.86
C ALA A 188 -12.57 13.92 -4.54
N PRO A 189 -11.50 14.51 -3.99
CA PRO A 189 -10.32 13.77 -3.56
C PRO A 189 -10.72 12.69 -2.53
N GLY A 190 -10.23 11.47 -2.72
CA GLY A 190 -10.54 10.31 -1.89
C GLY A 190 -11.70 9.42 -2.40
N LYS A 191 -12.27 9.71 -3.56
CA LYS A 191 -13.32 8.88 -4.19
C LYS A 191 -12.84 8.17 -5.48
N LEU A 192 -11.57 7.90 -5.59
CA LEU A 192 -10.99 7.17 -6.72
C LEU A 192 -11.72 5.85 -7.06
N PRO A 193 -12.16 5.02 -6.09
CA PRO A 193 -12.90 3.79 -6.40
C PRO A 193 -14.21 4.00 -7.16
N VAL A 194 -14.85 5.16 -6.98
CA VAL A 194 -16.10 5.51 -7.69
C VAL A 194 -15.82 5.82 -9.16
N VAL A 195 -14.66 6.40 -9.45
CA VAL A 195 -14.26 6.74 -10.83
C VAL A 195 -13.89 5.48 -11.60
N GLN A 196 -13.25 4.53 -10.95
CA GLN A 196 -12.90 3.23 -11.54
C GLN A 196 -14.15 2.49 -12.00
N LYS A 197 -15.19 2.44 -11.18
CA LYS A 197 -16.48 1.85 -11.55
C LYS A 197 -17.15 2.59 -12.72
N ALA A 198 -17.04 3.92 -12.77
CA ALA A 198 -17.61 4.71 -13.85
C ALA A 198 -16.86 4.51 -15.19
N VAL A 199 -15.56 4.21 -15.16
CA VAL A 199 -14.77 3.87 -16.36
C VAL A 199 -15.08 2.46 -16.85
N GLU A 200 -15.31 1.50 -15.96
CA GLU A 200 -15.72 0.14 -16.30
C GLU A 200 -17.13 0.10 -16.94
N ASP A 201 -18.04 0.96 -16.48
CA ASP A 201 -19.40 1.06 -17.04
C ASP A 201 -19.44 1.70 -18.45
N VAL A 202 -18.31 2.26 -18.92
CA VAL A 202 -18.19 2.93 -20.24
C VAL A 202 -17.42 2.08 -21.25
N SER A 203 -16.70 1.05 -20.81
CA SER A 203 -15.94 0.12 -21.65
C SER A 203 -16.78 -1.11 -22.02
#